data_ad65612be6eaed84b3d791b0f90d4298
#
_entry.id   ad65612be6eaed84b3d791b0f90d4298
#
_cell.length_a   1.000
_cell.length_b   1.000
_cell.length_c   1.000
_cell.angle_alpha   90.00
_cell.angle_beta   90.00
_cell.angle_gamma   90.00
#
_symmetry.space_group_name_H-M   'P 1'
#
loop_
_entity.id
_entity.type
_entity.pdbx_description
1 polymer ?
#
loop_
_entity_poly.entity_id
_entity_poly.type
_entity_poly.pdbx_seq_one_letter_code
_entity_poly.pdbx_strand_id
1 'polypeptide(L)'
;MSSFRRFSQWFQPEPENVVLNWIRGANVVFGPVTRRYLDSFEKYSGDAKHITEKQLMKAMNEIGFFPTKSQVYCMLHTAAECDPRDNTGHITFGEFCIFASELEQQYVRPRILPRLTSPSHSRYRPIPPSPSKKQRSSVISDFNVFLGGSCNPTTWRRDVAIPLLKEYSLTFYNPQVETWSPDLIEIEDKAKRLADLLLFVIDNSTRSIASMVEASFLAGAQRPLILVLKGLPSVVDNERLSEKELADMGTAHAFLCDLVERQCLPIFDDLDTALHCTAKVLNQGVPIPELGLSDGAQPVKYPDVRIGLRLINLKETFRTYDPQKTGLIALTDALLAMRSLTQKDLSFPAYDQIVRSCSKSGDKPEFDYNEFCCLVTEYLFYQPARNGLSKFFQSTYRFFRQFGRGDVEEEEEVEVQRDVFLGGSCRDSHWREKIVIPILRKNGMTYFDPVVPNWNLRYLPLEAQAKDNCNYLFFVINNLSRSSASMVEVAHYIGQARNVILCIQDLKDGVVVNGEELTPRAVKDYNRGRQYLADVASRERVPIFSDVEEATHALVERIRRDQEKVMRENPSPSHQACYVPSAPQNPAEPRSPMSSCLGL
;
A
#
# COMPACT_ATOMS: atom_id res chain seq x y z
N MET A 1 -26.28 11.18 7.75
CA MET A 1 -26.56 11.25 9.23
C MET A 1 -27.37 10.07 9.79
N SER A 2 -28.06 9.25 9.01
CA SER A 2 -28.81 8.08 9.50
C SER A 2 -27.96 6.83 9.77
N SER A 3 -26.82 6.67 9.08
CA SER A 3 -25.90 5.53 9.27
C SER A 3 -25.08 5.63 10.56
N PHE A 4 -24.78 6.84 11.02
CA PHE A 4 -24.00 7.06 12.25
C PHE A 4 -24.80 6.73 13.52
N ARG A 5 -26.12 6.86 13.50
CA ARG A 5 -26.98 6.50 14.63
C ARG A 5 -27.14 4.98 14.83
N ARG A 6 -26.98 4.17 13.78
CA ARG A 6 -26.96 2.70 13.93
C ARG A 6 -25.68 2.19 14.58
N PHE A 7 -24.57 2.86 14.34
CA PHE A 7 -23.27 2.47 14.92
C PHE A 7 -23.19 2.73 16.44
N SER A 8 -23.81 3.81 16.93
CA SER A 8 -23.79 4.15 18.36
C SER A 8 -24.71 3.28 19.24
N GLN A 9 -25.70 2.60 18.65
CA GLN A 9 -26.55 1.64 19.39
C GLN A 9 -25.85 0.31 19.71
N TRP A 10 -24.72 0.00 19.04
CA TRP A 10 -23.95 -1.23 19.23
C TRP A 10 -22.92 -1.15 20.37
N PHE A 11 -22.65 0.04 20.90
CA PHE A 11 -21.61 0.29 21.90
C PHE A 11 -22.16 0.59 23.31
N GLN A 12 -23.38 0.21 23.62
CA GLN A 12 -23.84 0.22 25.02
C GLN A 12 -23.27 -1.02 25.71
N PRO A 13 -22.50 -0.88 26.79
CA PRO A 13 -22.06 -2.04 27.57
C PRO A 13 -23.32 -2.67 28.20
N GLU A 14 -23.62 -3.90 27.80
CA GLU A 14 -24.59 -4.70 28.54
C GLU A 14 -24.06 -5.05 29.94
N PRO A 15 -24.90 -5.11 30.95
CA PRO A 15 -24.48 -5.32 32.34
C PRO A 15 -23.93 -6.74 32.55
N GLU A 16 -22.88 -6.80 33.29
CA GLU A 16 -22.08 -7.77 34.04
C GLU A 16 -22.41 -9.29 34.07
N ASN A 17 -23.30 -9.82 33.28
CA ASN A 17 -23.64 -11.25 33.27
C ASN A 17 -23.55 -11.91 31.88
N VAL A 18 -22.42 -11.73 31.16
CA VAL A 18 -22.18 -12.56 29.97
C VAL A 18 -21.53 -13.85 30.43
N VAL A 19 -22.33 -14.88 30.60
CA VAL A 19 -21.86 -16.26 30.73
C VAL A 19 -21.15 -16.64 29.44
N LEU A 20 -19.85 -16.84 29.51
CA LEU A 20 -19.07 -17.40 28.42
C LEU A 20 -19.52 -18.84 28.17
N ASN A 21 -20.27 -19.06 27.10
CA ASN A 21 -20.79 -20.37 26.74
C ASN A 21 -19.78 -21.10 25.84
N TRP A 22 -19.27 -22.19 26.34
CA TRP A 22 -18.52 -23.16 25.53
C TRP A 22 -19.48 -23.94 24.64
N ILE A 23 -19.31 -23.83 23.33
CA ILE A 23 -19.97 -24.73 22.38
C ILE A 23 -18.89 -25.68 21.83
N ARG A 24 -19.00 -26.96 22.17
CA ARG A 24 -18.16 -28.01 21.59
C ARG A 24 -18.66 -28.35 20.18
N GLY A 25 -17.91 -27.95 19.21
CA GLY A 25 -18.00 -28.31 17.80
C GLY A 25 -17.11 -27.35 17.04
N ALA A 26 -16.18 -27.75 16.31
CA ALA A 26 -15.32 -27.05 15.35
C ALA A 26 -14.76 -25.63 15.68
N ASN A 27 -15.51 -24.73 16.36
CA ASN A 27 -15.07 -23.37 16.69
C ASN A 27 -15.36 -23.04 18.15
N VAL A 28 -14.37 -22.47 18.85
CA VAL A 28 -14.46 -22.08 20.26
C VAL A 28 -14.72 -20.58 20.35
N VAL A 29 -15.77 -20.21 21.07
CA VAL A 29 -16.16 -18.83 21.30
C VAL A 29 -15.87 -18.46 22.75
N PHE A 30 -15.04 -17.43 22.97
CA PHE A 30 -14.64 -17.00 24.31
C PHE A 30 -15.43 -15.82 24.84
N GLY A 31 -16.12 -15.06 23.98
CA GLY A 31 -16.86 -13.89 24.43
C GLY A 31 -17.69 -13.23 23.33
N PRO A 32 -18.18 -12.00 23.56
CA PRO A 32 -19.11 -11.33 22.65
C PRO A 32 -18.48 -10.97 21.29
N VAL A 33 -17.16 -10.69 21.24
CA VAL A 33 -16.46 -10.31 20.02
C VAL A 33 -16.32 -11.50 19.08
N THR A 34 -15.76 -12.61 19.59
CA THR A 34 -15.60 -13.83 18.81
C THR A 34 -16.93 -14.43 18.39
N ARG A 35 -18.00 -14.29 19.21
CA ARG A 35 -19.35 -14.72 18.83
C ARG A 35 -19.88 -13.95 17.62
N ARG A 36 -19.74 -12.62 17.62
CA ARG A 36 -20.16 -11.77 16.49
C ARG A 36 -19.41 -12.14 15.20
N TYR A 37 -18.13 -12.48 15.32
CA TYR A 37 -17.33 -12.93 14.20
C TYR A 37 -17.71 -14.34 13.73
N LEU A 38 -18.07 -15.23 14.66
CA LEU A 38 -18.47 -16.59 14.34
C LEU A 38 -19.73 -16.65 13.47
N ASP A 39 -20.75 -15.88 13.81
CA ASP A 39 -22.01 -15.85 13.06
C ASP A 39 -21.77 -15.55 11.57
N SER A 40 -20.89 -14.57 11.29
CA SER A 40 -20.52 -14.25 9.91
C SER A 40 -19.61 -15.31 9.29
N PHE A 41 -18.64 -15.83 10.02
CA PHE A 41 -17.73 -16.86 9.52
C PHE A 41 -18.50 -18.15 9.13
N GLU A 42 -19.36 -18.67 9.99
CA GLU A 42 -20.14 -19.88 9.77
C GLU A 42 -21.09 -19.76 8.59
N LYS A 43 -21.72 -18.59 8.40
CA LYS A 43 -22.60 -18.32 7.26
C LYS A 43 -21.92 -18.55 5.92
N TYR A 44 -20.61 -18.28 5.81
CA TYR A 44 -19.85 -18.40 4.58
C TYR A 44 -18.97 -19.64 4.50
N SER A 45 -18.53 -20.20 5.63
CA SER A 45 -17.75 -21.44 5.66
C SER A 45 -18.61 -22.70 5.47
N GLY A 46 -19.90 -22.65 5.85
CA GLY A 46 -20.76 -23.83 5.89
C GLY A 46 -20.15 -24.92 6.78
N ASP A 47 -20.14 -26.17 6.29
CA ASP A 47 -19.53 -27.31 7.01
C ASP A 47 -17.99 -27.31 6.98
N ALA A 48 -17.36 -26.44 6.16
CA ALA A 48 -15.94 -26.29 6.12
C ALA A 48 -15.44 -25.49 7.34
N LYS A 49 -14.31 -25.89 7.92
CA LYS A 49 -13.67 -25.18 9.04
C LYS A 49 -12.83 -23.96 8.60
N HIS A 50 -12.95 -23.56 7.36
CA HIS A 50 -12.16 -22.50 6.73
C HIS A 50 -12.96 -21.79 5.64
N ILE A 51 -12.53 -20.59 5.28
CA ILE A 51 -13.13 -19.76 4.23
C ILE A 51 -12.10 -19.40 3.15
N THR A 52 -12.57 -19.32 1.91
CA THR A 52 -11.78 -18.93 0.74
C THR A 52 -11.75 -17.41 0.58
N GLU A 53 -10.93 -16.90 -0.36
CA GLU A 53 -10.82 -15.46 -0.67
C GLU A 53 -12.18 -14.76 -0.85
N LYS A 54 -13.04 -15.31 -1.72
CA LYS A 54 -14.37 -14.71 -2.00
C LYS A 54 -15.30 -14.76 -0.78
N GLN A 55 -15.20 -15.81 0.02
CA GLN A 55 -15.96 -15.98 1.25
C GLN A 55 -15.46 -15.02 2.33
N LEU A 56 -14.13 -14.83 2.44
CA LEU A 56 -13.49 -13.90 3.38
C LEU A 56 -13.97 -12.47 3.15
N MET A 57 -13.94 -12.00 1.91
CA MET A 57 -14.43 -10.67 1.55
C MET A 57 -15.89 -10.48 1.98
N LYS A 58 -16.77 -11.46 1.69
CA LYS A 58 -18.18 -11.40 2.04
C LYS A 58 -18.40 -11.41 3.55
N ALA A 59 -17.68 -12.27 4.29
CA ALA A 59 -17.79 -12.35 5.74
C ALA A 59 -17.34 -11.05 6.42
N MET A 60 -16.23 -10.46 5.96
CA MET A 60 -15.77 -9.15 6.47
C MET A 60 -16.75 -8.03 6.17
N ASN A 61 -17.31 -7.99 4.95
CA ASN A 61 -18.31 -6.99 4.56
C ASN A 61 -19.59 -7.07 5.43
N GLU A 62 -20.02 -8.28 5.82
CA GLU A 62 -21.21 -8.49 6.63
C GLU A 62 -21.07 -7.92 8.03
N ILE A 63 -19.91 -8.06 8.64
CA ILE A 63 -19.62 -7.46 9.96
C ILE A 63 -19.24 -5.98 9.88
N GLY A 64 -19.34 -5.37 8.66
CA GLY A 64 -19.13 -3.94 8.43
C GLY A 64 -17.68 -3.53 8.19
N PHE A 65 -16.78 -4.47 8.01
CA PHE A 65 -15.39 -4.23 7.60
C PHE A 65 -15.26 -4.41 6.10
N PHE A 66 -14.59 -3.49 5.44
CA PHE A 66 -14.47 -3.48 4.00
C PHE A 66 -12.98 -3.53 3.62
N PRO A 67 -12.36 -4.73 3.71
CA PRO A 67 -10.96 -4.87 3.33
C PRO A 67 -10.79 -4.63 1.83
N THR A 68 -9.64 -4.08 1.46
CA THR A 68 -9.24 -3.96 0.06
C THR A 68 -8.85 -5.32 -0.52
N LYS A 69 -8.80 -5.45 -1.85
CA LYS A 69 -8.30 -6.68 -2.51
C LYS A 69 -6.86 -6.98 -2.05
N SER A 70 -6.04 -5.94 -1.92
CA SER A 70 -4.66 -6.04 -1.43
C SER A 70 -4.61 -6.56 0.02
N GLN A 71 -5.47 -6.07 0.90
CA GLN A 71 -5.56 -6.54 2.28
C GLN A 71 -6.02 -7.99 2.37
N VAL A 72 -7.02 -8.39 1.59
CA VAL A 72 -7.48 -9.80 1.53
C VAL A 72 -6.34 -10.70 1.05
N TYR A 73 -5.61 -10.28 0.04
CA TYR A 73 -4.43 -11.03 -0.42
C TYR A 73 -3.37 -11.16 0.70
N CYS A 74 -3.09 -10.07 1.43
CA CYS A 74 -2.17 -10.11 2.58
C CYS A 74 -2.65 -11.08 3.67
N MET A 75 -3.96 -11.11 3.97
CA MET A 75 -4.53 -12.06 4.94
C MET A 75 -4.26 -13.50 4.54
N LEU A 76 -4.61 -13.87 3.31
CA LEU A 76 -4.44 -15.24 2.78
C LEU A 76 -2.98 -15.65 2.75
N HIS A 77 -2.11 -14.76 2.29
CA HIS A 77 -0.68 -15.04 2.20
C HIS A 77 -0.06 -15.22 3.59
N THR A 78 -0.43 -14.37 4.55
CA THR A 78 0.05 -14.44 5.93
C THR A 78 -0.43 -15.72 6.62
N ALA A 79 -1.67 -16.13 6.42
CA ALA A 79 -2.19 -17.39 6.95
C ALA A 79 -1.42 -18.59 6.40
N ALA A 80 -1.18 -18.64 5.08
CA ALA A 80 -0.41 -19.68 4.42
C ALA A 80 1.05 -19.77 4.94
N GLU A 81 1.70 -18.65 5.24
CA GLU A 81 3.03 -18.63 5.86
C GLU A 81 3.01 -19.13 7.32
N CYS A 82 1.94 -18.82 8.05
CA CYS A 82 1.78 -19.28 9.42
C CYS A 82 1.55 -20.78 9.52
N ASP A 83 0.91 -21.41 8.55
CA ASP A 83 0.76 -22.87 8.47
C ASP A 83 1.18 -23.44 7.09
N PRO A 84 2.47 -23.74 6.92
CA PRO A 84 3.00 -24.27 5.65
C PRO A 84 2.42 -25.63 5.23
N ARG A 85 1.77 -26.36 6.15
CA ARG A 85 1.16 -27.67 5.87
C ARG A 85 -0.19 -27.53 5.16
N ASP A 86 -0.84 -26.38 5.32
CA ASP A 86 -2.12 -26.06 4.69
C ASP A 86 -1.95 -24.92 3.67
N ASN A 87 -1.16 -25.17 2.63
CA ASN A 87 -0.87 -24.21 1.55
C ASN A 87 -2.09 -24.00 0.62
N THR A 88 -3.30 -24.03 1.16
CA THR A 88 -4.54 -24.08 0.40
C THR A 88 -5.20 -22.71 0.18
N GLY A 89 -4.62 -21.61 0.67
CA GLY A 89 -5.21 -20.26 0.54
C GLY A 89 -6.54 -20.13 1.29
N HIS A 90 -6.66 -20.77 2.44
CA HIS A 90 -7.82 -20.76 3.31
C HIS A 90 -7.53 -20.02 4.61
N ILE A 91 -8.58 -19.47 5.23
CA ILE A 91 -8.52 -18.80 6.53
C ILE A 91 -9.32 -19.62 7.54
N THR A 92 -8.72 -19.95 8.67
CA THR A 92 -9.37 -20.57 9.83
C THR A 92 -10.15 -19.53 10.64
N PHE A 93 -11.03 -19.95 11.52
CA PHE A 93 -11.81 -19.02 12.35
C PHE A 93 -10.95 -18.15 13.27
N GLY A 94 -9.91 -18.71 13.90
CA GLY A 94 -9.00 -17.94 14.75
C GLY A 94 -8.22 -16.88 13.97
N GLU A 95 -7.73 -17.21 12.78
CA GLU A 95 -7.07 -16.25 11.88
C GLU A 95 -8.03 -15.15 11.43
N PHE A 96 -9.28 -15.51 11.09
CA PHE A 96 -10.33 -14.56 10.78
C PHE A 96 -10.58 -13.58 11.94
N CYS A 97 -10.65 -14.07 13.19
CA CYS A 97 -10.80 -13.24 14.37
C CYS A 97 -9.65 -12.21 14.53
N ILE A 98 -8.41 -12.64 14.28
CA ILE A 98 -7.25 -11.74 14.35
C ILE A 98 -7.34 -10.66 13.28
N PHE A 99 -7.58 -11.01 12.01
CA PHE A 99 -7.72 -10.04 10.93
C PHE A 99 -8.89 -9.09 11.13
N ALA A 100 -10.05 -9.60 11.54
CA ALA A 100 -11.20 -8.78 11.87
C ALA A 100 -10.90 -7.80 13.00
N SER A 101 -10.16 -8.23 14.02
CA SER A 101 -9.74 -7.39 15.15
C SER A 101 -8.77 -6.28 14.73
N GLU A 102 -7.87 -6.55 13.78
CA GLU A 102 -6.95 -5.55 13.23
C GLU A 102 -7.72 -4.44 12.50
N LEU A 103 -8.71 -4.82 11.69
CA LEU A 103 -9.59 -3.86 11.01
C LEU A 103 -10.45 -3.08 12.02
N GLU A 104 -11.15 -3.76 12.93
CA GLU A 104 -12.06 -3.12 13.88
C GLU A 104 -11.39 -2.04 14.72
N GLN A 105 -10.19 -2.28 15.19
CA GLN A 105 -9.44 -1.29 15.95
C GLN A 105 -9.18 0.01 15.19
N GLN A 106 -9.09 -0.05 13.86
CA GLN A 106 -8.93 1.14 13.02
C GLN A 106 -10.27 1.86 12.78
N TYR A 107 -11.39 1.11 12.76
CA TYR A 107 -12.73 1.69 12.62
C TYR A 107 -13.18 2.42 13.89
N VAL A 108 -12.77 1.95 15.05
CA VAL A 108 -13.15 2.52 16.36
C VAL A 108 -12.30 3.74 16.75
N ARG A 109 -11.07 3.84 16.25
CA ARG A 109 -10.22 5.00 16.52
C ARG A 109 -10.66 6.19 15.65
N PRO A 110 -11.18 7.29 16.25
CA PRO A 110 -11.27 8.52 15.50
C PRO A 110 -9.86 8.86 15.03
N ARG A 111 -9.69 9.11 13.74
CA ARG A 111 -8.42 9.56 13.15
C ARG A 111 -7.99 10.87 13.84
N ILE A 112 -7.25 10.76 14.94
CA ILE A 112 -6.25 11.73 15.33
C ILE A 112 -4.94 11.28 14.63
N LEU A 113 -5.05 10.98 13.36
CA LEU A 113 -3.91 11.14 12.49
C LEU A 113 -4.03 12.56 11.98
N PRO A 114 -3.03 13.43 12.23
CA PRO A 114 -2.81 14.50 11.30
C PRO A 114 -2.90 13.81 9.93
N ARG A 115 -3.67 14.32 8.99
CA ARG A 115 -3.27 14.15 7.59
C ARG A 115 -1.77 14.36 7.68
N LEU A 116 -0.99 13.33 7.39
CA LEU A 116 0.41 13.54 7.09
C LEU A 116 0.37 14.53 5.93
N THR A 117 0.33 15.79 6.30
CA THR A 117 0.82 16.84 5.46
C THR A 117 2.24 16.38 5.25
N SER A 118 2.47 15.77 4.11
CA SER A 118 3.80 15.52 3.60
C SER A 118 4.65 16.68 4.05
N PRO A 119 5.85 16.44 4.60
CA PRO A 119 6.70 17.52 5.04
C PRO A 119 6.71 18.56 3.94
N SER A 120 6.65 19.81 4.28
CA SER A 120 6.37 21.03 3.51
C SER A 120 7.14 21.23 2.18
N HIS A 121 7.67 20.14 1.60
CA HIS A 121 8.36 20.08 0.31
C HIS A 121 7.54 19.45 -0.81
N SER A 122 6.34 18.93 -0.53
CA SER A 122 5.40 18.67 -1.60
C SER A 122 4.98 20.04 -2.17
N ARG A 123 5.63 20.46 -3.22
CA ARG A 123 5.05 21.38 -4.18
C ARG A 123 3.91 20.65 -4.89
N TYR A 124 2.94 20.27 -4.09
CA TYR A 124 1.65 19.87 -4.59
C TYR A 124 1.10 21.11 -5.32
N ARG A 125 1.37 21.20 -6.61
CA ARG A 125 0.41 21.87 -7.48
C ARG A 125 -0.72 20.86 -7.61
N PRO A 126 -1.86 21.09 -6.96
CA PRO A 126 -3.05 20.37 -7.37
C PRO A 126 -3.14 20.60 -8.87
N ILE A 127 -3.14 19.54 -9.66
CA ILE A 127 -3.65 19.65 -11.02
C ILE A 127 -5.00 20.32 -10.82
N PRO A 128 -5.24 21.50 -11.39
CA PRO A 128 -6.46 22.23 -11.08
C PRO A 128 -7.61 21.25 -11.28
N PRO A 129 -8.53 21.13 -10.31
CA PRO A 129 -9.69 20.27 -10.47
C PRO A 129 -10.27 20.62 -11.82
N SER A 130 -10.62 19.60 -12.60
CA SER A 130 -11.26 19.79 -13.92
C SER A 130 -12.24 20.97 -13.78
N PRO A 131 -12.12 22.04 -14.56
CA PRO A 131 -12.79 23.30 -14.27
C PRO A 131 -14.26 23.06 -13.99
N SER A 132 -14.75 23.55 -12.85
CA SER A 132 -16.15 23.43 -12.47
C SER A 132 -17.03 23.87 -13.63
N LYS A 133 -18.18 23.26 -13.85
CA LYS A 133 -19.13 23.58 -14.94
C LYS A 133 -19.36 25.10 -15.13
N LYS A 134 -19.14 25.92 -14.09
CA LYS A 134 -19.26 27.37 -14.14
C LYS A 134 -18.06 28.12 -14.77
N GLN A 135 -16.89 27.50 -14.91
CA GLN A 135 -15.71 28.10 -15.56
C GLN A 135 -15.44 27.54 -16.97
N ARG A 136 -16.25 26.58 -17.44
CA ARG A 136 -16.22 26.08 -18.81
C ARG A 136 -16.92 27.03 -19.77
N SER A 137 -16.46 28.28 -19.87
CA SER A 137 -16.87 29.11 -20.97
C SER A 137 -16.13 28.67 -22.23
N SER A 138 -16.86 28.07 -23.16
CA SER A 138 -16.57 27.92 -24.59
C SER A 138 -15.61 26.84 -25.10
N VAL A 139 -15.08 25.90 -24.29
CA VAL A 139 -14.48 24.69 -24.84
C VAL A 139 -15.38 23.52 -24.44
N ILE A 140 -16.22 23.09 -25.35
CA ILE A 140 -17.12 21.94 -25.24
C ILE A 140 -16.25 20.73 -24.91
N SER A 141 -16.43 20.12 -23.72
CA SER A 141 -15.99 18.74 -23.51
C SER A 141 -16.86 17.87 -24.41
N ASP A 142 -16.30 17.38 -25.51
CA ASP A 142 -17.09 16.67 -26.51
C ASP A 142 -17.59 15.30 -26.00
N PHE A 143 -17.15 14.85 -24.81
CA PHE A 143 -17.51 13.55 -24.26
C PHE A 143 -17.39 13.45 -22.74
N ASN A 144 -18.28 12.62 -22.13
CA ASN A 144 -18.30 12.39 -20.68
C ASN A 144 -17.28 11.32 -20.26
N VAL A 145 -17.09 10.27 -21.06
CA VAL A 145 -16.28 9.10 -20.69
C VAL A 145 -15.17 8.86 -21.71
N PHE A 146 -13.95 8.69 -21.22
CA PHE A 146 -12.85 8.13 -22.02
C PHE A 146 -12.78 6.61 -21.79
N LEU A 147 -12.81 5.82 -22.88
CA LEU A 147 -12.78 4.36 -22.84
C LEU A 147 -11.33 3.84 -22.97
N GLY A 148 -10.58 3.85 -21.86
CA GLY A 148 -9.19 3.39 -21.81
C GLY A 148 -9.04 1.91 -21.57
N GLY A 149 -7.79 1.42 -21.55
CA GLY A 149 -7.47 0.03 -21.24
C GLY A 149 -7.14 -0.83 -22.44
N SER A 150 -7.26 -2.16 -22.28
CA SER A 150 -6.92 -3.16 -23.31
C SER A 150 -7.58 -2.85 -24.65
N CYS A 151 -6.75 -2.78 -25.70
CA CYS A 151 -7.21 -2.55 -27.07
C CYS A 151 -7.32 -3.87 -27.86
N ASN A 152 -6.91 -3.88 -29.13
CA ASN A 152 -6.99 -5.06 -29.98
C ASN A 152 -6.30 -6.29 -29.34
N PRO A 153 -6.90 -7.49 -29.37
CA PRO A 153 -8.12 -7.87 -30.13
C PRO A 153 -9.45 -7.75 -29.34
N THR A 154 -9.51 -6.99 -28.25
CA THR A 154 -10.69 -6.93 -27.38
C THR A 154 -11.89 -6.26 -28.04
N THR A 155 -13.08 -6.68 -27.70
CA THR A 155 -14.35 -6.18 -28.27
C THR A 155 -15.27 -5.53 -27.22
N TRP A 156 -14.85 -5.46 -25.97
CA TRP A 156 -15.67 -4.98 -24.85
C TRP A 156 -16.24 -3.57 -25.07
N ARG A 157 -15.52 -2.71 -25.81
CA ARG A 157 -16.00 -1.35 -26.13
C ARG A 157 -17.21 -1.41 -27.05
N ARG A 158 -17.09 -2.17 -28.16
CA ARG A 158 -18.12 -2.29 -29.18
C ARG A 158 -19.34 -3.07 -28.67
N ASP A 159 -19.08 -4.18 -27.96
CA ASP A 159 -20.11 -5.14 -27.65
C ASP A 159 -20.86 -4.80 -26.35
N VAL A 160 -20.24 -4.10 -25.40
CA VAL A 160 -20.83 -3.82 -24.08
C VAL A 160 -20.83 -2.32 -23.76
N ALA A 161 -19.66 -1.66 -23.73
CA ALA A 161 -19.58 -0.33 -23.18
C ALA A 161 -20.32 0.73 -24.00
N ILE A 162 -20.14 0.73 -25.32
CA ILE A 162 -20.77 1.73 -26.21
C ILE A 162 -22.29 1.61 -26.22
N PRO A 163 -22.91 0.40 -26.33
CA PRO A 163 -24.34 0.25 -26.23
C PRO A 163 -24.91 0.80 -24.91
N LEU A 164 -24.35 0.39 -23.76
CA LEU A 164 -24.83 0.82 -22.44
C LEU A 164 -24.64 2.32 -22.20
N LEU A 165 -23.51 2.92 -22.61
CA LEU A 165 -23.30 4.35 -22.46
C LEU A 165 -24.32 5.17 -23.27
N LYS A 166 -24.69 4.69 -24.47
CA LYS A 166 -25.76 5.29 -25.27
C LYS A 166 -27.11 5.21 -24.57
N GLU A 167 -27.43 4.06 -23.95
CA GLU A 167 -28.65 3.87 -23.16
C GLU A 167 -28.69 4.86 -21.98
N TYR A 168 -27.56 5.08 -21.32
CA TYR A 168 -27.44 6.07 -20.23
C TYR A 168 -27.34 7.54 -20.71
N SER A 169 -27.43 7.77 -22.03
CA SER A 169 -27.29 9.11 -22.64
C SER A 169 -25.95 9.80 -22.35
N LEU A 170 -24.88 9.02 -22.27
CA LEU A 170 -23.51 9.47 -22.02
C LEU A 170 -22.70 9.48 -23.33
N THR A 171 -21.98 10.58 -23.55
CA THR A 171 -21.03 10.69 -24.67
C THR A 171 -19.69 10.09 -24.28
N PHE A 172 -18.95 9.55 -25.26
CA PHE A 172 -17.69 8.84 -24.98
C PHE A 172 -16.66 9.08 -26.07
N TYR A 173 -15.39 8.91 -25.70
CA TYR A 173 -14.27 8.83 -26.63
C TYR A 173 -13.76 7.37 -26.65
N ASN A 174 -13.67 6.79 -27.86
CA ASN A 174 -13.12 5.46 -28.07
C ASN A 174 -11.74 5.58 -28.74
N PRO A 175 -10.61 5.27 -28.04
CA PRO A 175 -9.27 5.35 -28.60
C PRO A 175 -8.91 4.13 -29.46
N GLN A 176 -9.75 3.11 -29.56
CA GLN A 176 -9.46 1.88 -30.30
C GLN A 176 -9.47 2.15 -31.80
N VAL A 177 -8.31 1.93 -32.43
CA VAL A 177 -8.10 2.03 -33.87
C VAL A 177 -7.58 0.72 -34.43
N GLU A 178 -7.77 0.48 -35.74
CA GLU A 178 -7.24 -0.72 -36.39
C GLU A 178 -5.72 -0.73 -36.39
N THR A 179 -5.11 0.39 -36.71
CA THR A 179 -3.64 0.55 -36.74
C THR A 179 -3.23 1.67 -35.80
N TRP A 180 -2.55 1.32 -34.70
CA TRP A 180 -2.05 2.28 -33.75
C TRP A 180 -0.70 2.85 -34.20
N SER A 181 -0.51 4.16 -34.02
CA SER A 181 0.78 4.85 -34.21
C SER A 181 1.11 5.74 -33.00
N PRO A 182 2.39 6.05 -32.75
CA PRO A 182 2.80 6.94 -31.65
C PRO A 182 2.15 8.34 -31.66
N ASP A 183 1.79 8.86 -32.84
CA ASP A 183 1.15 10.16 -32.99
C ASP A 183 -0.21 10.24 -32.29
N LEU A 184 -0.85 9.08 -32.08
CA LEU A 184 -2.13 9.00 -31.39
C LEU A 184 -2.01 9.27 -29.88
N ILE A 185 -0.82 9.14 -29.29
CA ILE A 185 -0.60 9.34 -27.84
C ILE A 185 -1.00 10.74 -27.43
N GLU A 186 -0.65 11.76 -28.24
CA GLU A 186 -1.01 13.14 -27.92
C GLU A 186 -2.52 13.40 -28.03
N ILE A 187 -3.16 12.82 -29.04
CA ILE A 187 -4.61 12.92 -29.23
C ILE A 187 -5.34 12.25 -28.07
N GLU A 188 -4.91 11.04 -27.68
CA GLU A 188 -5.46 10.30 -26.56
C GLU A 188 -5.24 11.03 -25.24
N ASP A 189 -4.06 11.62 -25.01
CA ASP A 189 -3.78 12.42 -23.82
C ASP A 189 -4.71 13.64 -23.71
N LYS A 190 -4.91 14.36 -24.81
CA LYS A 190 -5.86 15.47 -24.86
C LYS A 190 -7.28 14.99 -24.57
N ALA A 191 -7.69 13.87 -25.14
CA ALA A 191 -9.00 13.27 -24.89
C ALA A 191 -9.19 12.87 -23.42
N LYS A 192 -8.16 12.25 -22.79
CA LYS A 192 -8.19 11.95 -21.35
C LYS A 192 -8.33 13.19 -20.48
N ARG A 193 -7.64 14.26 -20.83
CA ARG A 193 -7.76 15.55 -20.07
C ARG A 193 -9.13 16.18 -20.17
N LEU A 194 -9.82 16.01 -21.29
CA LEU A 194 -11.14 16.60 -21.54
C LEU A 194 -12.30 15.77 -21.00
N ALA A 195 -12.11 14.47 -20.79
CA ALA A 195 -13.14 13.57 -20.26
C ALA A 195 -13.49 13.90 -18.82
N ASP A 196 -14.79 13.81 -18.47
CA ASP A 196 -15.28 13.97 -17.11
C ASP A 196 -14.88 12.77 -16.23
N LEU A 197 -14.86 11.55 -16.81
CA LEU A 197 -14.52 10.29 -16.15
C LEU A 197 -13.71 9.40 -17.09
N LEU A 198 -12.77 8.66 -16.52
CA LEU A 198 -11.93 7.70 -17.21
C LEU A 198 -12.38 6.29 -16.83
N LEU A 199 -12.92 5.52 -17.78
CA LEU A 199 -13.23 4.10 -17.61
C LEU A 199 -12.10 3.28 -18.22
N PHE A 200 -11.34 2.57 -17.39
CA PHE A 200 -10.25 1.70 -17.81
C PHE A 200 -10.59 0.25 -17.59
N VAL A 201 -10.40 -0.57 -18.63
CA VAL A 201 -10.64 -2.02 -18.58
C VAL A 201 -9.35 -2.76 -18.90
N ILE A 202 -8.81 -3.45 -17.91
CA ILE A 202 -7.71 -4.39 -18.06
C ILE A 202 -8.31 -5.77 -18.32
N ASP A 203 -8.33 -6.16 -19.58
CA ASP A 203 -8.95 -7.39 -20.03
C ASP A 203 -7.98 -8.59 -19.93
N ASN A 204 -8.51 -9.78 -19.85
CA ASN A 204 -7.75 -11.02 -19.73
C ASN A 204 -7.40 -11.68 -21.08
N SER A 205 -7.43 -10.94 -22.18
CA SER A 205 -7.03 -11.42 -23.51
C SER A 205 -5.72 -10.80 -24.02
N THR A 206 -5.17 -9.84 -23.27
CA THR A 206 -3.92 -9.14 -23.61
C THR A 206 -3.00 -9.02 -22.39
N ARG A 207 -1.71 -8.74 -22.61
CA ARG A 207 -0.77 -8.42 -21.51
C ARG A 207 -1.08 -7.10 -20.84
N SER A 208 -1.69 -6.17 -21.52
CA SER A 208 -2.18 -4.85 -21.03
C SER A 208 -1.17 -4.00 -20.28
N ILE A 209 0.14 -4.17 -20.48
CA ILE A 209 1.18 -3.49 -19.69
C ILE A 209 1.05 -1.97 -19.80
N ALA A 210 0.95 -1.44 -21.01
CA ALA A 210 0.76 0.00 -21.23
C ALA A 210 -0.48 0.54 -20.53
N SER A 211 -1.60 -0.19 -20.60
CA SER A 211 -2.86 0.20 -19.98
C SER A 211 -2.78 0.19 -18.45
N MET A 212 -2.04 -0.75 -17.86
CA MET A 212 -1.78 -0.75 -16.40
C MET A 212 -0.92 0.44 -15.96
N VAL A 213 0.11 0.78 -16.74
CA VAL A 213 0.96 1.96 -16.51
C VAL A 213 0.12 3.23 -16.53
N GLU A 214 -0.74 3.40 -17.55
CA GLU A 214 -1.64 4.54 -17.65
C GLU A 214 -2.64 4.62 -16.49
N ALA A 215 -3.34 3.52 -16.18
CA ALA A 215 -4.32 3.48 -15.10
C ALA A 215 -3.68 3.84 -13.75
N SER A 216 -2.48 3.33 -13.50
CA SER A 216 -1.71 3.62 -12.29
C SER A 216 -1.30 5.10 -12.19
N PHE A 217 -0.80 5.67 -13.29
CA PHE A 217 -0.50 7.11 -13.38
C PHE A 217 -1.73 7.96 -13.10
N LEU A 218 -2.85 7.65 -13.77
CA LEU A 218 -4.09 8.40 -13.63
C LEU A 218 -4.67 8.33 -12.21
N ALA A 219 -4.55 7.17 -11.55
CA ALA A 219 -4.90 7.03 -10.13
C ALA A 219 -4.00 7.89 -9.25
N GLY A 220 -2.68 7.87 -9.46
CA GLY A 220 -1.73 8.72 -8.75
C GLY A 220 -1.99 10.21 -8.95
N ALA A 221 -2.38 10.60 -10.16
CA ALA A 221 -2.78 11.96 -10.52
C ALA A 221 -4.20 12.35 -10.03
N GLN A 222 -4.83 11.47 -9.25
CA GLN A 222 -6.17 11.69 -8.67
C GLN A 222 -7.25 12.04 -9.70
N ARG A 223 -7.15 11.44 -10.91
CA ARG A 223 -8.16 11.62 -11.96
C ARG A 223 -9.41 10.78 -11.61
N PRO A 224 -10.61 11.25 -11.97
CA PRO A 224 -11.84 10.45 -11.85
C PRO A 224 -11.70 9.15 -12.65
N LEU A 225 -11.36 8.05 -11.98
CA LEU A 225 -11.05 6.76 -12.60
C LEU A 225 -11.98 5.68 -12.06
N ILE A 226 -12.60 4.92 -12.96
CA ILE A 226 -13.24 3.63 -12.70
C ILE A 226 -12.40 2.58 -13.40
N LEU A 227 -11.87 1.62 -12.62
CA LEU A 227 -11.01 0.55 -13.10
C LEU A 227 -11.73 -0.79 -13.04
N VAL A 228 -11.79 -1.47 -14.18
CA VAL A 228 -12.18 -2.89 -14.30
C VAL A 228 -10.91 -3.71 -14.50
N LEU A 229 -10.66 -4.65 -13.60
CA LEU A 229 -9.51 -5.54 -13.66
C LEU A 229 -9.99 -6.99 -13.70
N LYS A 230 -9.94 -7.61 -14.87
CA LYS A 230 -10.25 -9.02 -15.07
C LYS A 230 -9.06 -9.90 -14.68
N GLY A 231 -9.31 -11.19 -14.53
CA GLY A 231 -8.26 -12.17 -14.20
C GLY A 231 -7.10 -12.18 -15.20
N LEU A 232 -6.02 -12.87 -14.84
CA LEU A 232 -4.84 -12.98 -15.70
C LEU A 232 -5.14 -13.75 -16.98
N PRO A 233 -4.56 -13.36 -18.13
CA PRO A 233 -4.66 -14.12 -19.36
C PRO A 233 -3.87 -15.43 -19.25
N SER A 234 -4.43 -16.54 -19.72
CA SER A 234 -3.69 -17.81 -19.88
C SER A 234 -3.05 -17.93 -21.26
N VAL A 235 -3.66 -17.26 -22.25
CA VAL A 235 -3.23 -17.21 -23.65
C VAL A 235 -3.36 -15.78 -24.15
N VAL A 236 -2.34 -15.27 -24.81
CA VAL A 236 -2.35 -13.97 -25.49
C VAL A 236 -1.98 -14.20 -26.95
N ASP A 237 -2.89 -13.87 -27.87
CA ASP A 237 -2.64 -13.98 -29.33
C ASP A 237 -2.13 -15.37 -29.77
N ASN A 238 -2.73 -16.43 -29.24
CA ASN A 238 -2.37 -17.85 -29.42
C ASN A 238 -1.05 -18.28 -28.75
N GLU A 239 -0.36 -17.42 -28.01
CA GLU A 239 0.78 -17.77 -27.18
C GLU A 239 0.31 -18.12 -25.76
N ARG A 240 0.64 -19.33 -25.30
CA ARG A 240 0.41 -19.72 -23.90
C ARG A 240 1.46 -19.05 -23.03
N LEU A 241 1.04 -18.31 -22.02
CA LEU A 241 1.94 -17.66 -21.08
C LEU A 241 2.59 -18.69 -20.14
N SER A 242 3.85 -18.50 -19.83
CA SER A 242 4.55 -19.33 -18.86
C SER A 242 4.10 -19.02 -17.42
N GLU A 243 4.32 -19.95 -16.50
CA GLU A 243 4.04 -19.73 -15.07
C GLU A 243 4.82 -18.54 -14.50
N LYS A 244 6.05 -18.33 -14.97
CA LYS A 244 6.89 -17.20 -14.53
C LYS A 244 6.36 -15.87 -15.07
N GLU A 245 5.88 -15.84 -16.30
CA GLU A 245 5.24 -14.66 -16.88
C GLU A 245 3.92 -14.34 -16.17
N LEU A 246 3.11 -15.36 -15.88
CA LEU A 246 1.88 -15.22 -15.10
C LEU A 246 2.14 -14.70 -13.69
N ALA A 247 3.20 -15.17 -13.02
CA ALA A 247 3.59 -14.67 -11.70
C ALA A 247 4.03 -13.19 -11.75
N ASP A 248 4.83 -12.79 -12.76
CA ASP A 248 5.23 -11.39 -12.96
C ASP A 248 4.02 -10.47 -13.25
N MET A 249 3.08 -10.95 -14.07
CA MET A 249 1.82 -10.22 -14.36
C MET A 249 0.92 -10.15 -13.13
N GLY A 250 0.79 -11.24 -12.37
CA GLY A 250 0.04 -11.27 -11.11
C GLY A 250 0.58 -10.26 -10.09
N THR A 251 1.90 -10.14 -10.01
CA THR A 251 2.55 -9.12 -9.19
C THR A 251 2.19 -7.72 -9.66
N ALA A 252 2.22 -7.45 -10.97
CA ALA A 252 1.83 -6.15 -11.53
C ALA A 252 0.35 -5.81 -11.27
N HIS A 253 -0.55 -6.80 -11.38
CA HIS A 253 -1.97 -6.64 -11.01
C HIS A 253 -2.13 -6.30 -9.53
N ALA A 254 -1.41 -6.98 -8.64
CA ALA A 254 -1.46 -6.71 -7.20
C ALA A 254 -0.96 -5.30 -6.85
N PHE A 255 0.13 -4.85 -7.49
CA PHE A 255 0.60 -3.46 -7.35
C PHE A 255 -0.45 -2.47 -7.85
N LEU A 256 -1.03 -2.70 -9.02
CA LEU A 256 -2.08 -1.83 -9.54
C LEU A 256 -3.29 -1.74 -8.59
N CYS A 257 -3.74 -2.88 -8.05
CA CYS A 257 -4.80 -2.91 -7.05
C CYS A 257 -4.45 -2.07 -5.82
N ASP A 258 -3.30 -2.34 -5.20
CA ASP A 258 -2.86 -1.62 -3.99
C ASP A 258 -2.79 -0.10 -4.23
N LEU A 259 -2.19 0.32 -5.34
CA LEU A 259 -2.01 1.72 -5.67
C LEU A 259 -3.33 2.46 -5.97
N VAL A 260 -4.27 1.81 -6.66
CA VAL A 260 -5.59 2.38 -6.97
C VAL A 260 -6.46 2.44 -5.70
N GLU A 261 -6.49 1.37 -4.90
CA GLU A 261 -7.24 1.32 -3.65
C GLU A 261 -6.70 2.33 -2.62
N ARG A 262 -5.38 2.63 -2.59
CA ARG A 262 -4.80 3.71 -1.76
C ARG A 262 -5.35 5.10 -2.11
N GLN A 263 -5.85 5.30 -3.31
CA GLN A 263 -6.57 6.52 -3.69
C GLN A 263 -8.07 6.48 -3.34
N CYS A 264 -8.49 5.51 -2.52
CA CYS A 264 -9.90 5.26 -2.16
C CYS A 264 -10.81 5.00 -3.39
N LEU A 265 -10.27 4.43 -4.45
CA LEU A 265 -11.00 4.08 -5.65
C LEU A 265 -11.37 2.59 -5.65
N PRO A 266 -12.64 2.22 -5.83
CA PRO A 266 -13.06 0.82 -5.95
C PRO A 266 -12.56 0.22 -7.27
N ILE A 267 -12.26 -1.09 -7.24
CA ILE A 267 -11.86 -1.87 -8.41
C ILE A 267 -12.94 -2.90 -8.71
N PHE A 268 -13.38 -2.92 -9.97
CA PHE A 268 -14.42 -3.82 -10.45
C PHE A 268 -13.81 -5.02 -11.19
N ASP A 269 -14.43 -6.16 -11.09
CA ASP A 269 -14.16 -7.37 -11.90
C ASP A 269 -15.21 -7.59 -12.98
N ASP A 270 -16.34 -6.89 -12.89
CA ASP A 270 -17.44 -6.90 -13.85
C ASP A 270 -17.61 -5.55 -14.55
N LEU A 271 -17.72 -5.59 -15.89
CA LEU A 271 -17.83 -4.38 -16.72
C LEU A 271 -19.23 -3.75 -16.65
N ASP A 272 -20.29 -4.54 -16.59
CA ASP A 272 -21.66 -4.04 -16.54
C ASP A 272 -21.88 -3.23 -15.25
N THR A 273 -21.44 -3.77 -14.12
CA THR A 273 -21.46 -3.09 -12.82
C THR A 273 -20.66 -1.79 -12.86
N ALA A 274 -19.47 -1.79 -13.45
CA ALA A 274 -18.63 -0.60 -13.59
C ALA A 274 -19.29 0.48 -14.46
N LEU A 275 -19.97 0.10 -15.54
CA LEU A 275 -20.73 1.02 -16.41
C LEU A 275 -21.96 1.59 -15.69
N HIS A 276 -22.67 0.77 -14.90
CA HIS A 276 -23.76 1.26 -14.06
C HIS A 276 -23.27 2.30 -13.04
N CYS A 277 -22.15 2.03 -12.38
CA CYS A 277 -21.50 2.98 -11.46
C CYS A 277 -21.02 4.23 -12.21
N THR A 278 -20.50 4.10 -13.42
CA THR A 278 -20.12 5.24 -14.28
C THR A 278 -21.31 6.16 -14.54
N ALA A 279 -22.46 5.58 -14.91
CA ALA A 279 -23.68 6.33 -15.12
C ALA A 279 -24.18 7.00 -13.83
N LYS A 280 -24.11 6.34 -12.69
CA LYS A 280 -24.48 6.88 -11.39
C LYS A 280 -23.60 8.08 -11.00
N VAL A 281 -22.27 7.98 -11.19
CA VAL A 281 -21.33 9.06 -10.94
C VAL A 281 -21.63 10.28 -11.80
N LEU A 282 -21.85 10.07 -13.11
CA LEU A 282 -22.01 11.18 -14.07
C LEU A 282 -23.41 11.79 -14.06
N ASN A 283 -24.46 10.97 -13.98
CA ASN A 283 -25.85 11.44 -14.06
C ASN A 283 -26.40 11.90 -12.71
N GLN A 284 -25.97 11.27 -11.60
CA GLN A 284 -26.47 11.56 -10.25
C GLN A 284 -25.47 12.36 -9.41
N GLY A 285 -24.23 12.55 -9.90
CA GLY A 285 -23.18 13.31 -9.19
C GLY A 285 -22.64 12.62 -7.94
N VAL A 286 -22.75 11.28 -7.84
CA VAL A 286 -22.22 10.50 -6.72
C VAL A 286 -20.70 10.44 -6.84
N PRO A 287 -19.91 10.86 -5.83
CA PRO A 287 -18.46 10.70 -5.84
C PRO A 287 -18.04 9.23 -5.92
N ILE A 288 -17.00 8.90 -6.70
CA ILE A 288 -16.52 7.52 -6.84
C ILE A 288 -16.21 6.85 -5.49
N PRO A 289 -15.57 7.52 -4.49
CA PRO A 289 -15.32 6.92 -3.18
C PRO A 289 -16.58 6.64 -2.33
N GLU A 290 -17.73 7.17 -2.72
CA GLU A 290 -19.02 6.93 -2.04
C GLU A 290 -19.80 5.76 -2.63
N LEU A 291 -19.35 5.18 -3.74
CA LEU A 291 -19.91 3.94 -4.29
C LEU A 291 -19.79 2.81 -3.27
N GLY A 292 -20.83 2.01 -3.13
CA GLY A 292 -20.92 0.99 -2.10
C GLY A 292 -21.46 -0.35 -2.61
N LEU A 293 -21.65 -1.30 -1.68
CA LEU A 293 -22.14 -2.64 -2.00
C LEU A 293 -23.52 -2.63 -2.68
N SER A 294 -24.38 -1.64 -2.39
CA SER A 294 -25.65 -1.46 -3.08
C SER A 294 -25.50 -1.13 -4.56
N ASP A 295 -24.34 -0.64 -4.96
CA ASP A 295 -24.00 -0.29 -6.34
C ASP A 295 -23.18 -1.41 -7.01
N GLY A 296 -22.91 -2.51 -6.29
CA GLY A 296 -22.00 -3.56 -6.71
C GLY A 296 -20.51 -3.20 -6.57
N ALA A 297 -20.19 -2.06 -5.97
CA ALA A 297 -18.80 -1.64 -5.74
C ALA A 297 -18.32 -2.08 -4.36
N GLN A 298 -17.07 -2.57 -4.27
CA GLN A 298 -16.41 -2.82 -2.99
C GLN A 298 -15.97 -1.48 -2.40
N PRO A 299 -16.51 -1.05 -1.24
CA PRO A 299 -16.07 0.20 -0.62
C PRO A 299 -14.60 0.14 -0.20
N VAL A 300 -13.88 1.24 -0.38
CA VAL A 300 -12.49 1.39 0.07
C VAL A 300 -12.43 2.45 1.17
N LYS A 301 -12.27 2.01 2.43
CA LYS A 301 -12.34 2.92 3.58
C LYS A 301 -11.01 3.13 4.29
N TYR A 302 -10.20 2.10 4.44
CA TYR A 302 -8.96 2.11 5.22
C TYR A 302 -7.83 1.39 4.47
N PRO A 303 -7.41 1.88 3.29
CA PRO A 303 -6.43 1.21 2.45
C PRO A 303 -5.04 1.14 3.08
N ASP A 304 -4.70 2.07 3.97
CA ASP A 304 -3.37 2.16 4.61
C ASP A 304 -3.22 1.24 5.83
N VAL A 305 -4.28 0.54 6.24
CA VAL A 305 -4.24 -0.36 7.39
C VAL A 305 -3.43 -1.61 7.05
N ARG A 306 -2.38 -1.84 7.82
CA ARG A 306 -1.55 -3.04 7.71
C ARG A 306 -2.22 -4.21 8.41
N ILE A 307 -2.29 -5.34 7.72
CA ILE A 307 -2.93 -6.56 8.19
C ILE A 307 -1.93 -7.70 8.18
N GLY A 308 -2.06 -8.60 9.16
CA GLY A 308 -1.32 -9.85 9.21
C GLY A 308 -0.09 -9.86 10.14
N LEU A 309 0.43 -8.70 10.51
CA LEU A 309 1.61 -8.64 11.40
C LEU A 309 1.31 -9.26 12.78
N ARG A 310 0.11 -9.07 13.27
CA ARG A 310 -0.32 -9.65 14.53
C ARG A 310 -0.38 -11.17 14.46
N LEU A 311 -0.89 -11.72 13.36
CA LEU A 311 -0.96 -13.17 13.18
C LEU A 311 0.42 -13.82 13.20
N ILE A 312 1.42 -13.22 12.53
CA ILE A 312 2.81 -13.70 12.54
C ILE A 312 3.36 -13.72 13.96
N ASN A 313 3.24 -12.61 14.68
CA ASN A 313 3.73 -12.51 16.06
C ASN A 313 3.05 -13.53 16.98
N LEU A 314 1.75 -13.76 16.79
CA LEU A 314 0.99 -14.77 17.53
C LEU A 314 1.53 -16.18 17.24
N LYS A 315 1.81 -16.50 15.98
CA LYS A 315 2.33 -17.82 15.61
C LYS A 315 3.73 -18.06 16.17
N GLU A 316 4.60 -17.06 16.10
CA GLU A 316 5.95 -17.16 16.68
C GLU A 316 5.88 -17.32 18.21
N THR A 317 5.01 -16.55 18.85
CA THR A 317 4.80 -16.66 20.30
C THR A 317 4.24 -18.03 20.66
N PHE A 318 3.19 -18.50 19.98
CA PHE A 318 2.62 -19.83 20.22
C PHE A 318 3.69 -20.92 20.09
N ARG A 319 4.52 -20.90 19.04
CA ARG A 319 5.63 -21.84 18.85
C ARG A 319 6.67 -21.79 19.97
N THR A 320 6.90 -20.63 20.56
CA THR A 320 7.82 -20.46 21.69
C THR A 320 7.33 -21.19 22.94
N TYR A 321 6.01 -21.22 23.15
CA TYR A 321 5.38 -21.90 24.28
C TYR A 321 4.94 -23.35 23.97
N ASP A 322 5.10 -23.82 22.73
CA ASP A 322 4.96 -25.22 22.30
C ASP A 322 6.27 -25.77 21.73
N PRO A 323 7.33 -25.89 22.54
CA PRO A 323 8.65 -26.34 22.06
C PRO A 323 8.65 -27.80 21.59
N GLN A 324 7.72 -28.60 22.07
CA GLN A 324 7.57 -30.01 21.68
C GLN A 324 6.74 -30.20 20.41
N LYS A 325 6.18 -29.12 19.87
CA LYS A 325 5.32 -29.13 18.66
C LYS A 325 4.11 -30.04 18.78
N THR A 326 3.50 -30.08 19.96
CA THR A 326 2.28 -30.84 20.24
C THR A 326 1.05 -30.22 19.55
N GLY A 327 1.12 -28.93 19.19
CA GLY A 327 0.02 -28.12 18.68
C GLY A 327 -0.90 -27.60 19.79
N LEU A 328 -0.55 -27.79 21.06
CA LEU A 328 -1.32 -27.40 22.23
C LEU A 328 -0.43 -26.65 23.22
N ILE A 329 -0.99 -25.62 23.87
CA ILE A 329 -0.36 -24.91 24.99
C ILE A 329 -1.29 -24.92 26.21
N ALA A 330 -0.73 -25.04 27.40
CA ALA A 330 -1.50 -24.99 28.64
C ALA A 330 -2.02 -23.57 28.92
N LEU A 331 -3.07 -23.42 29.73
CA LEU A 331 -3.61 -22.11 30.11
C LEU A 331 -2.55 -21.16 30.68
N THR A 332 -1.65 -21.68 31.52
CA THR A 332 -0.54 -20.89 32.10
C THR A 332 0.38 -20.33 31.02
N ASP A 333 0.69 -21.14 30.02
CA ASP A 333 1.55 -20.76 28.91
C ASP A 333 0.85 -19.78 27.97
N ALA A 334 -0.46 -19.98 27.72
CA ALA A 334 -1.28 -19.05 26.95
C ALA A 334 -1.32 -17.65 27.63
N LEU A 335 -1.45 -17.58 28.95
CA LEU A 335 -1.42 -16.32 29.71
C LEU A 335 -0.05 -15.66 29.68
N LEU A 336 1.03 -16.40 29.80
CA LEU A 336 2.39 -15.90 29.66
C LEU A 336 2.66 -15.38 28.23
N ALA A 337 2.18 -16.12 27.22
CA ALA A 337 2.24 -15.71 25.83
C ALA A 337 1.50 -14.40 25.59
N MET A 338 0.30 -14.25 26.13
CA MET A 338 -0.47 -13.01 26.04
C MET A 338 0.24 -11.84 26.76
N ARG A 339 0.87 -12.10 27.91
CA ARG A 339 1.68 -11.09 28.61
C ARG A 339 2.88 -10.66 27.77
N SER A 340 3.58 -11.59 27.16
CA SER A 340 4.74 -11.28 26.28
C SER A 340 4.32 -10.46 25.06
N LEU A 341 3.17 -10.75 24.45
CA LEU A 341 2.63 -10.04 23.31
C LEU A 341 2.17 -8.62 23.65
N THR A 342 1.54 -8.44 24.81
CA THR A 342 0.93 -7.17 25.21
C THR A 342 1.82 -6.32 26.10
N GLN A 343 2.90 -6.88 26.64
CA GLN A 343 3.79 -6.26 27.65
C GLN A 343 3.03 -5.70 28.86
N LYS A 344 1.89 -6.29 29.20
CA LYS A 344 1.03 -5.88 30.31
C LYS A 344 0.71 -7.07 31.18
N ASP A 345 0.67 -6.82 32.47
CA ASP A 345 0.08 -7.78 33.38
C ASP A 345 -1.44 -7.84 33.18
N LEU A 346 -1.97 -9.06 33.07
CA LEU A 346 -3.41 -9.26 33.09
C LEU A 346 -3.94 -8.74 34.41
N SER A 347 -4.98 -7.92 34.37
CA SER A 347 -5.69 -7.54 35.59
C SER A 347 -6.30 -8.77 36.21
N PHE A 348 -6.30 -8.85 37.54
CA PHE A 348 -6.83 -10.01 38.26
C PHE A 348 -8.27 -10.37 37.84
N PRO A 349 -9.20 -9.41 37.60
CA PRO A 349 -10.54 -9.73 37.09
C PRO A 349 -10.51 -10.36 35.69
N ALA A 350 -9.67 -9.89 34.77
CA ALA A 350 -9.57 -10.48 33.43
C ALA A 350 -8.99 -11.89 33.49
N TYR A 351 -7.99 -12.10 34.33
CA TYR A 351 -7.42 -13.43 34.59
C TYR A 351 -8.48 -14.39 35.13
N ASP A 352 -9.21 -13.99 36.18
CA ASP A 352 -10.24 -14.80 36.83
C ASP A 352 -11.39 -15.12 35.86
N GLN A 353 -11.79 -14.17 35.02
CA GLN A 353 -12.79 -14.39 33.98
C GLN A 353 -12.35 -15.40 32.94
N ILE A 354 -11.10 -15.30 32.45
CA ILE A 354 -10.53 -16.24 31.49
C ILE A 354 -10.44 -17.63 32.12
N VAL A 355 -9.92 -17.74 33.34
CA VAL A 355 -9.80 -19.02 34.07
C VAL A 355 -11.17 -19.66 34.29
N ARG A 356 -12.16 -18.91 34.72
CA ARG A 356 -13.53 -19.44 34.93
C ARG A 356 -14.19 -19.88 33.64
N SER A 357 -13.95 -19.18 32.53
CA SER A 357 -14.46 -19.57 31.22
C SER A 357 -13.78 -20.81 30.65
N CYS A 358 -12.52 -21.05 31.01
CA CYS A 358 -11.74 -22.21 30.56
C CYS A 358 -11.82 -23.41 31.51
N SER A 359 -12.27 -23.24 32.78
CA SER A 359 -12.33 -24.32 33.77
C SER A 359 -13.48 -25.27 33.44
N LYS A 360 -13.18 -26.39 32.78
CA LYS A 360 -14.01 -27.59 32.84
C LYS A 360 -13.59 -28.42 34.03
N SER A 361 -14.56 -29.05 34.69
CA SER A 361 -14.35 -29.92 35.81
C SER A 361 -13.24 -30.95 35.53
N GLY A 362 -12.06 -30.78 36.15
CA GLY A 362 -11.05 -31.79 36.34
C GLY A 362 -9.87 -31.80 35.40
N ASP A 363 -9.93 -31.28 34.19
CA ASP A 363 -8.81 -31.30 33.25
C ASP A 363 -8.15 -29.93 33.11
N LYS A 364 -6.82 -29.87 32.98
CA LYS A 364 -6.09 -28.63 32.67
C LYS A 364 -6.52 -28.17 31.28
N PRO A 365 -7.02 -26.96 31.11
CA PRO A 365 -7.41 -26.46 29.81
C PRO A 365 -6.16 -26.27 28.95
N GLU A 366 -6.16 -26.89 27.78
CA GLU A 366 -5.17 -26.72 26.75
C GLU A 366 -5.81 -26.02 25.54
N PHE A 367 -5.02 -25.22 24.81
CA PHE A 367 -5.47 -24.42 23.67
C PHE A 367 -4.69 -24.81 22.44
N ASP A 368 -5.38 -25.07 21.35
CA ASP A 368 -4.77 -25.09 20.04
C ASP A 368 -4.50 -23.67 19.53
N TYR A 369 -3.83 -23.55 18.40
CA TYR A 369 -3.49 -22.24 17.83
C TYR A 369 -4.72 -21.40 17.47
N ASN A 370 -5.76 -22.04 16.98
CA ASN A 370 -7.02 -21.39 16.59
C ASN A 370 -7.74 -20.82 17.81
N GLU A 371 -7.82 -21.63 18.88
CA GLU A 371 -8.39 -21.21 20.17
C GLU A 371 -7.57 -20.09 20.81
N PHE A 372 -6.24 -20.16 20.72
CA PHE A 372 -5.37 -19.10 21.21
C PHE A 372 -5.59 -17.77 20.48
N CYS A 373 -5.77 -17.79 19.15
CA CYS A 373 -6.12 -16.58 18.38
C CYS A 373 -7.46 -15.97 18.83
N CYS A 374 -8.48 -16.80 19.09
CA CYS A 374 -9.76 -16.35 19.60
C CYS A 374 -9.63 -15.73 20.99
N LEU A 375 -8.87 -16.37 21.88
CA LEU A 375 -8.60 -15.88 23.23
C LEU A 375 -7.92 -14.50 23.22
N VAL A 376 -6.89 -14.35 22.40
CA VAL A 376 -6.19 -13.07 22.25
C VAL A 376 -7.12 -11.99 21.69
N THR A 377 -7.99 -12.34 20.75
CA THR A 377 -8.98 -11.41 20.19
C THR A 377 -9.88 -10.84 21.27
N GLU A 378 -10.50 -11.67 22.11
CA GLU A 378 -11.33 -11.18 23.23
C GLU A 378 -10.53 -10.31 24.20
N TYR A 379 -9.31 -10.71 24.52
CA TYR A 379 -8.45 -9.93 25.42
C TYR A 379 -8.15 -8.53 24.88
N LEU A 380 -7.92 -8.38 23.59
CA LEU A 380 -7.61 -7.09 22.96
C LEU A 380 -8.76 -6.09 23.08
N PHE A 381 -10.01 -6.54 23.12
CA PHE A 381 -11.18 -5.69 23.27
C PHE A 381 -11.61 -5.48 24.72
N TYR A 382 -11.25 -6.39 25.61
CA TYR A 382 -11.56 -6.26 27.05
C TYR A 382 -10.77 -5.14 27.74
N GLN A 383 -9.61 -4.76 27.19
CA GLN A 383 -8.77 -3.68 27.75
C GLN A 383 -9.19 -2.32 27.20
N PRO A 384 -9.66 -1.38 28.04
CA PRO A 384 -9.88 0.00 27.61
C PRO A 384 -8.57 0.58 27.10
N ALA A 385 -8.62 1.20 25.92
CA ALA A 385 -7.48 1.76 25.19
C ALA A 385 -6.73 2.84 26.00
N ARG A 386 -5.84 2.45 26.90
CA ARG A 386 -4.84 3.31 27.52
C ARG A 386 -3.44 2.95 27.01
N ASN A 387 -2.97 3.75 26.06
CA ASN A 387 -1.55 3.96 25.69
C ASN A 387 -0.61 2.75 25.43
N GLY A 388 -1.11 1.56 25.12
CA GLY A 388 -0.27 0.36 24.98
C GLY A 388 -0.11 -0.22 23.58
N LEU A 389 -0.80 0.31 22.56
CA LEU A 389 -0.76 -0.24 21.20
C LEU A 389 0.44 0.24 20.37
N SER A 390 1.09 1.35 20.76
CA SER A 390 2.29 1.81 20.03
C SER A 390 3.47 0.82 20.15
N LYS A 391 3.58 0.13 21.29
CA LYS A 391 4.66 -0.86 21.50
C LYS A 391 4.45 -2.20 20.81
N PHE A 392 3.21 -2.58 20.48
CA PHE A 392 2.95 -3.78 19.69
C PHE A 392 3.46 -3.65 18.24
N PHE A 393 3.53 -2.42 17.73
CA PHE A 393 4.08 -2.13 16.41
C PHE A 393 5.61 -1.98 16.38
N GLN A 394 6.26 -1.76 17.53
CA GLN A 394 7.72 -1.63 17.63
C GLN A 394 8.48 -2.95 17.35
N SER A 395 7.87 -4.10 17.63
CA SER A 395 8.48 -5.41 17.39
C SER A 395 8.74 -5.70 15.91
N THR A 396 7.91 -5.20 15.01
CA THR A 396 8.06 -5.41 13.56
C THR A 396 9.20 -4.62 12.93
N TYR A 397 9.55 -3.48 13.52
CA TYR A 397 10.72 -2.71 13.10
C TYR A 397 12.04 -3.45 13.41
N ARG A 398 12.06 -4.25 14.48
CA ARG A 398 13.20 -5.11 14.85
C ARG A 398 13.49 -6.17 13.79
N PHE A 399 12.47 -6.72 13.13
CA PHE A 399 12.62 -7.70 12.05
C PHE A 399 13.31 -7.09 10.82
N PHE A 400 12.96 -5.84 10.44
CA PHE A 400 13.64 -5.13 9.34
C PHE A 400 15.07 -4.70 9.69
N ARG A 401 15.37 -4.44 10.96
CA ARG A 401 16.72 -4.11 11.43
C ARG A 401 17.71 -5.28 11.27
N GLN A 402 17.22 -6.51 11.32
CA GLN A 402 18.04 -7.72 11.17
C GLN A 402 18.50 -7.96 9.71
N PHE A 403 17.81 -7.36 8.74
CA PHE A 403 18.13 -7.45 7.31
C PHE A 403 18.84 -6.20 6.75
N GLY A 404 18.75 -5.06 7.43
CA GLY A 404 19.50 -3.86 7.08
C GLY A 404 20.76 -3.77 7.92
N ARG A 405 21.91 -4.25 7.43
CA ARG A 405 23.21 -4.10 8.08
C ARG A 405 23.53 -2.63 8.31
N GLY A 406 23.42 -2.18 9.57
CA GLY A 406 23.86 -0.89 10.04
C GLY A 406 23.66 -0.77 11.54
N ASP A 407 24.77 -0.85 12.30
CA ASP A 407 24.83 -0.59 13.74
C ASP A 407 24.39 0.84 14.03
N VAL A 408 23.27 1.03 14.72
CA VAL A 408 22.89 2.31 15.34
C VAL A 408 22.21 2.04 16.68
N GLU A 409 22.70 2.71 17.70
CA GLU A 409 22.31 2.69 19.10
C GLU A 409 20.84 3.10 19.33
N GLU A 410 20.27 2.67 20.46
CA GLU A 410 18.88 2.89 20.88
C GLU A 410 18.62 4.37 21.14
N GLU A 411 17.97 5.06 20.22
CA GLU A 411 17.30 6.34 20.47
C GLU A 411 15.85 6.30 19.98
N GLU A 412 14.97 7.09 20.62
CA GLU A 412 13.54 7.20 20.36
C GLU A 412 13.22 7.27 18.87
N GLU A 413 12.19 6.50 18.42
CA GLU A 413 11.77 6.40 17.01
C GLU A 413 11.37 7.75 16.41
N VAL A 414 12.36 8.48 15.96
CA VAL A 414 12.18 9.49 14.91
C VAL A 414 12.12 8.72 13.60
N GLU A 415 11.02 8.84 12.85
CA GLU A 415 10.94 8.34 11.47
C GLU A 415 12.10 8.91 10.68
N VAL A 416 13.14 8.10 10.46
CA VAL A 416 14.36 8.56 9.78
C VAL A 416 14.05 8.82 8.33
N GLN A 417 13.90 10.08 7.97
CA GLN A 417 13.80 10.52 6.59
C GLN A 417 15.10 10.19 5.85
N ARG A 418 15.00 9.54 4.69
CA ARG A 418 16.15 9.18 3.86
C ARG A 418 16.16 9.98 2.56
N ASP A 419 17.35 10.12 1.97
CA ASP A 419 17.48 10.87 0.71
C ASP A 419 16.82 10.11 -0.44
N VAL A 420 17.05 8.81 -0.57
CA VAL A 420 16.70 8.04 -1.77
C VAL A 420 16.08 6.69 -1.45
N PHE A 421 14.99 6.35 -2.15
CA PHE A 421 14.47 4.99 -2.28
C PHE A 421 14.95 4.37 -3.60
N LEU A 422 15.50 3.14 -3.55
CA LEU A 422 16.05 2.44 -4.73
C LEU A 422 15.03 1.45 -5.30
N GLY A 423 14.09 1.93 -6.12
CA GLY A 423 13.04 1.14 -6.75
C GLY A 423 13.44 0.50 -8.08
N GLY A 424 12.56 -0.34 -8.63
CA GLY A 424 12.71 -0.92 -9.97
C GLY A 424 13.16 -2.37 -9.97
N SER A 425 13.72 -2.82 -11.10
CA SER A 425 14.07 -4.22 -11.33
C SER A 425 15.01 -4.79 -10.26
N CYS A 426 14.59 -5.90 -9.63
CA CYS A 426 15.34 -6.53 -8.55
C CYS A 426 16.09 -7.80 -8.96
N ARG A 427 15.50 -8.60 -9.87
CA ARG A 427 16.09 -9.89 -10.27
C ARG A 427 17.21 -9.69 -11.29
N ASP A 428 18.25 -10.51 -11.20
CA ASP A 428 19.38 -10.62 -12.14
C ASP A 428 20.10 -9.30 -12.44
N SER A 429 19.97 -8.30 -11.57
CA SER A 429 20.57 -6.99 -11.75
C SER A 429 21.32 -6.53 -10.49
N HIS A 430 22.61 -6.30 -10.64
CA HIS A 430 23.48 -5.81 -9.56
C HIS A 430 23.69 -4.29 -9.60
N TRP A 431 22.81 -3.55 -10.27
CA TRP A 431 22.98 -2.10 -10.44
C TRP A 431 22.98 -1.34 -9.10
N ARG A 432 22.21 -1.82 -8.11
CA ARG A 432 22.20 -1.21 -6.77
C ARG A 432 23.55 -1.35 -6.09
N GLU A 433 24.06 -2.58 -6.00
CA GLU A 433 25.27 -2.91 -5.29
C GLU A 433 26.54 -2.43 -5.99
N LYS A 434 26.57 -2.51 -7.34
CA LYS A 434 27.78 -2.23 -8.13
C LYS A 434 27.89 -0.77 -8.55
N ILE A 435 26.79 -0.04 -8.72
CA ILE A 435 26.78 1.31 -9.27
C ILE A 435 26.21 2.30 -8.26
N VAL A 436 24.93 2.20 -7.91
CA VAL A 436 24.22 3.26 -7.20
C VAL A 436 24.68 3.41 -5.76
N ILE A 437 24.69 2.33 -4.98
CA ILE A 437 25.06 2.35 -3.56
C ILE A 437 26.48 2.88 -3.33
N PRO A 438 27.52 2.45 -4.09
CA PRO A 438 28.85 3.01 -3.96
C PRO A 438 28.92 4.53 -4.23
N ILE A 439 28.20 5.02 -5.25
CA ILE A 439 28.15 6.45 -5.56
C ILE A 439 27.43 7.23 -4.46
N LEU A 440 26.28 6.76 -3.99
CA LEU A 440 25.54 7.42 -2.90
C LEU A 440 26.37 7.49 -1.62
N ARG A 441 27.01 6.38 -1.20
CA ARG A 441 27.89 6.34 -0.04
C ARG A 441 29.08 7.30 -0.14
N LYS A 442 29.74 7.35 -1.31
CA LYS A 442 30.84 8.28 -1.58
C LYS A 442 30.41 9.74 -1.43
N ASN A 443 29.14 10.05 -1.68
CA ASN A 443 28.57 11.38 -1.58
C ASN A 443 27.85 11.67 -0.24
N GLY A 444 27.91 10.74 0.72
CA GLY A 444 27.31 10.91 2.05
C GLY A 444 25.77 10.90 2.06
N MET A 445 25.15 10.27 1.06
CA MET A 445 23.69 10.23 0.93
C MET A 445 23.10 8.96 1.53
N THR A 446 21.97 9.11 2.20
CA THR A 446 21.21 8.02 2.81
C THR A 446 20.24 7.40 1.80
N TYR A 447 20.07 6.09 1.87
CA TYR A 447 19.18 5.38 0.94
C TYR A 447 18.40 4.26 1.62
N PHE A 448 17.32 3.83 0.98
CA PHE A 448 16.57 2.64 1.31
C PHE A 448 16.64 1.65 0.14
N ASP A 449 17.13 0.44 0.41
CA ASP A 449 17.15 -0.67 -0.55
C ASP A 449 16.05 -1.67 -0.19
N PRO A 450 14.99 -1.84 -1.02
CA PRO A 450 13.87 -2.72 -0.73
C PRO A 450 14.14 -4.20 -1.02
N VAL A 451 15.34 -4.55 -1.48
CA VAL A 451 15.66 -5.94 -1.85
C VAL A 451 15.74 -6.81 -0.60
N VAL A 452 14.81 -7.73 -0.49
CA VAL A 452 14.78 -8.73 0.58
C VAL A 452 14.73 -10.14 -0.01
N PRO A 453 15.34 -11.14 0.64
CA PRO A 453 15.15 -12.54 0.28
C PRO A 453 13.66 -12.89 0.39
N ASN A 454 13.14 -13.67 -0.56
CA ASN A 454 11.75 -14.13 -0.56
C ASN A 454 10.70 -13.02 -0.46
N TRP A 455 10.90 -11.95 -1.25
CA TRP A 455 9.93 -10.86 -1.34
C TRP A 455 8.53 -11.38 -1.70
N ASN A 456 7.52 -10.86 -1.04
CA ASN A 456 6.12 -11.17 -1.32
C ASN A 456 5.24 -9.93 -1.07
N LEU A 457 3.96 -9.99 -1.43
CA LEU A 457 3.04 -8.85 -1.43
C LEU A 457 2.76 -8.24 -0.04
N ARG A 458 3.05 -8.94 1.05
CA ARG A 458 2.93 -8.38 2.43
C ARG A 458 3.87 -7.20 2.67
N TYR A 459 4.95 -7.10 1.87
CA TYR A 459 5.90 -5.99 1.98
C TYR A 459 5.41 -4.70 1.31
N LEU A 460 4.35 -4.76 0.48
CA LEU A 460 3.81 -3.58 -0.20
C LEU A 460 3.51 -2.39 0.73
N PRO A 461 2.80 -2.57 1.86
CA PRO A 461 2.54 -1.45 2.77
C PRO A 461 3.80 -0.88 3.42
N LEU A 462 4.82 -1.72 3.66
CA LEU A 462 6.09 -1.31 4.25
C LEU A 462 6.95 -0.55 3.23
N GLU A 463 7.00 -1.04 2.00
CA GLU A 463 7.67 -0.33 0.91
C GLU A 463 7.00 1.00 0.59
N ALA A 464 5.67 1.09 0.64
CA ALA A 464 4.96 2.34 0.46
C ALA A 464 5.36 3.37 1.53
N GLN A 465 5.41 2.98 2.80
CA GLN A 465 5.90 3.86 3.87
C GLN A 465 7.36 4.25 3.69
N ALA A 466 8.23 3.32 3.28
CA ALA A 466 9.63 3.64 3.02
C ALA A 466 9.77 4.67 1.89
N LYS A 467 8.93 4.59 0.85
CA LYS A 467 8.88 5.57 -0.23
C LYS A 467 8.38 6.94 0.25
N ASP A 468 7.37 6.95 1.14
CA ASP A 468 6.86 8.19 1.73
C ASP A 468 7.92 8.89 2.58
N ASN A 469 8.80 8.13 3.24
CA ASN A 469 9.89 8.64 4.06
C ASN A 469 11.19 8.91 3.27
N CYS A 470 11.16 8.87 1.94
CA CYS A 470 12.29 9.23 1.08
C CYS A 470 12.01 10.51 0.30
N ASN A 471 13.04 11.37 0.15
CA ASN A 471 12.94 12.63 -0.60
C ASN A 471 12.87 12.38 -2.10
N TYR A 472 13.62 11.39 -2.58
CA TYR A 472 13.73 11.01 -3.99
C TYR A 472 13.40 9.54 -4.18
N LEU A 473 12.78 9.22 -5.30
CA LEU A 473 12.50 7.88 -5.76
C LEU A 473 13.35 7.62 -7.03
N PHE A 474 14.34 6.75 -6.90
CA PHE A 474 15.22 6.36 -8.01
C PHE A 474 14.77 5.01 -8.55
N PHE A 475 14.30 4.98 -9.78
CA PHE A 475 13.76 3.77 -10.41
C PHE A 475 14.57 3.35 -11.64
N VAL A 476 14.90 2.05 -11.68
CA VAL A 476 15.58 1.43 -12.83
C VAL A 476 14.68 0.35 -13.44
N ILE A 477 14.25 0.57 -14.67
CA ILE A 477 13.54 -0.38 -15.52
C ILE A 477 14.57 -0.94 -16.50
N ASN A 478 15.22 -2.05 -16.12
CA ASN A 478 16.33 -2.60 -16.90
C ASN A 478 15.87 -3.47 -18.08
N ASN A 479 16.83 -3.87 -18.91
CA ASN A 479 16.63 -4.74 -20.07
C ASN A 479 16.83 -6.24 -19.77
N LEU A 480 16.90 -6.63 -18.49
CA LEU A 480 17.07 -8.02 -18.03
C LEU A 480 15.81 -8.60 -17.39
N SER A 481 14.76 -7.80 -17.26
CA SER A 481 13.50 -8.22 -16.63
C SER A 481 12.29 -7.62 -17.34
N ARG A 482 11.11 -8.24 -17.16
CA ARG A 482 9.84 -7.71 -17.68
C ARG A 482 9.49 -6.38 -17.01
N SER A 483 9.83 -6.21 -15.73
CA SER A 483 9.65 -4.99 -14.92
C SER A 483 8.21 -4.47 -14.84
N SER A 484 7.19 -5.31 -15.07
CA SER A 484 5.79 -4.86 -15.16
C SER A 484 5.31 -4.17 -13.89
N ALA A 485 5.56 -4.77 -12.73
CA ALA A 485 5.19 -4.19 -11.44
C ALA A 485 5.90 -2.85 -11.18
N SER A 486 7.21 -2.78 -11.46
CA SER A 486 7.99 -1.55 -11.28
C SER A 486 7.55 -0.42 -12.20
N MET A 487 7.12 -0.73 -13.44
CA MET A 487 6.58 0.28 -14.36
C MET A 487 5.23 0.82 -13.85
N VAL A 488 4.35 -0.05 -13.38
CA VAL A 488 3.06 0.33 -12.77
C VAL A 488 3.31 1.19 -11.54
N GLU A 489 4.23 0.80 -10.70
CA GLU A 489 4.54 1.48 -9.45
C GLU A 489 5.10 2.89 -9.70
N VAL A 490 6.15 3.03 -10.51
CA VAL A 490 6.75 4.34 -10.74
C VAL A 490 5.81 5.30 -11.46
N ALA A 491 4.95 4.81 -12.36
CA ALA A 491 3.93 5.62 -13.02
C ALA A 491 2.98 6.28 -12.00
N HIS A 492 2.59 5.55 -10.95
CA HIS A 492 1.77 6.10 -9.86
C HIS A 492 2.46 7.25 -9.14
N TYR A 493 3.73 7.09 -8.77
CA TYR A 493 4.48 8.13 -8.06
C TYR A 493 4.78 9.34 -8.96
N ILE A 494 4.92 9.14 -10.28
CA ILE A 494 4.96 10.24 -11.25
C ILE A 494 3.64 11.00 -11.23
N GLY A 495 2.49 10.29 -11.24
CA GLY A 495 1.17 10.89 -11.13
C GLY A 495 0.97 11.68 -9.83
N GLN A 496 1.56 11.24 -8.74
CA GLN A 496 1.58 11.97 -7.46
C GLN A 496 2.55 13.16 -7.42
N ALA A 497 3.22 13.47 -8.53
CA ALA A 497 4.23 14.51 -8.62
C ALA A 497 5.39 14.36 -7.61
N ARG A 498 5.77 13.11 -7.25
CA ARG A 498 6.93 12.81 -6.41
C ARG A 498 8.23 13.11 -7.15
N ASN A 499 9.29 13.36 -6.42
CA ASN A 499 10.63 13.55 -6.99
C ASN A 499 11.17 12.21 -7.51
N VAL A 500 10.90 11.90 -8.76
CA VAL A 500 11.35 10.67 -9.43
C VAL A 500 12.54 10.96 -10.33
N ILE A 501 13.52 10.04 -10.33
CA ILE A 501 14.55 9.92 -11.37
C ILE A 501 14.43 8.53 -11.95
N LEU A 502 14.35 8.44 -13.28
CA LEU A 502 13.98 7.24 -13.98
C LEU A 502 15.06 6.82 -14.99
N CYS A 503 15.52 5.57 -14.87
CA CYS A 503 16.35 4.93 -15.89
C CYS A 503 15.51 3.86 -16.60
N ILE A 504 15.39 3.95 -17.93
CA ILE A 504 14.64 2.99 -18.77
C ILE A 504 15.56 2.41 -19.84
N GLN A 505 15.58 1.08 -19.93
CA GLN A 505 16.31 0.33 -20.94
C GLN A 505 15.35 -0.62 -21.67
N ASP A 506 15.32 -0.57 -23.00
CA ASP A 506 14.46 -1.43 -23.80
C ASP A 506 14.95 -2.88 -23.85
N LEU A 507 14.02 -3.82 -23.88
CA LEU A 507 14.29 -5.24 -24.14
C LEU A 507 14.72 -5.41 -25.61
N LYS A 508 15.73 -6.24 -25.81
CA LYS A 508 16.21 -6.63 -27.15
C LYS A 508 15.53 -7.91 -27.61
N ASP A 509 15.44 -8.11 -28.92
CA ASP A 509 14.98 -9.38 -29.48
C ASP A 509 15.91 -10.51 -29.03
N GLY A 510 15.30 -11.67 -28.68
CA GLY A 510 16.03 -12.83 -28.16
C GLY A 510 16.50 -12.68 -26.69
N VAL A 511 16.02 -11.68 -25.97
CA VAL A 511 16.37 -11.52 -24.55
C VAL A 511 15.85 -12.70 -23.72
N VAL A 512 16.71 -13.20 -22.82
CA VAL A 512 16.34 -14.24 -21.85
C VAL A 512 16.03 -13.59 -20.52
N VAL A 513 14.80 -13.76 -20.03
CA VAL A 513 14.32 -13.25 -18.74
C VAL A 513 13.92 -14.42 -17.85
N ASN A 514 14.50 -14.52 -16.65
CA ASN A 514 14.25 -15.63 -15.70
C ASN A 514 14.50 -17.03 -16.34
N GLY A 515 15.46 -17.15 -17.27
CA GLY A 515 15.75 -18.40 -17.97
C GLY A 515 14.77 -18.75 -19.09
N GLU A 516 13.94 -17.82 -19.55
CA GLU A 516 12.99 -17.96 -20.65
C GLU A 516 13.30 -16.92 -21.74
N GLU A 517 13.47 -17.36 -22.98
CA GLU A 517 13.58 -16.45 -24.11
C GLU A 517 12.21 -15.85 -24.41
N LEU A 518 12.14 -14.51 -24.47
CA LEU A 518 10.90 -13.81 -24.79
C LEU A 518 10.61 -13.86 -26.28
N THR A 519 9.35 -14.12 -26.64
CA THR A 519 8.90 -14.02 -28.01
C THR A 519 9.00 -12.57 -28.51
N PRO A 520 9.21 -12.32 -29.82
CA PRO A 520 9.22 -10.96 -30.38
C PRO A 520 7.97 -10.14 -30.02
N ARG A 521 6.84 -10.82 -29.89
CA ARG A 521 5.58 -10.21 -29.50
C ARG A 521 5.59 -9.78 -28.03
N ALA A 522 6.05 -10.65 -27.14
CA ALA A 522 6.22 -10.32 -25.72
C ALA A 522 7.19 -9.12 -25.55
N VAL A 523 8.33 -9.12 -26.26
CA VAL A 523 9.27 -7.99 -26.28
C VAL A 523 8.56 -6.70 -26.70
N LYS A 524 7.77 -6.74 -27.78
CA LYS A 524 6.99 -5.59 -28.26
C LYS A 524 6.00 -5.07 -27.22
N ASP A 525 5.26 -5.97 -26.56
CA ASP A 525 4.26 -5.59 -25.54
C ASP A 525 4.92 -4.96 -24.32
N TYR A 526 6.03 -5.53 -23.82
CA TYR A 526 6.78 -4.97 -22.69
C TYR A 526 7.47 -3.66 -23.04
N ASN A 527 8.03 -3.51 -24.24
CA ASN A 527 8.63 -2.25 -24.71
C ASN A 527 7.56 -1.18 -24.94
N ARG A 528 6.36 -1.54 -25.37
CA ARG A 528 5.23 -0.59 -25.42
C ARG A 528 4.91 -0.03 -24.04
N GLY A 529 4.94 -0.86 -22.98
CA GLY A 529 4.81 -0.37 -21.61
C GLY A 529 5.91 0.64 -21.23
N ARG A 530 7.17 0.38 -21.62
CA ARG A 530 8.29 1.31 -21.41
C ARG A 530 8.11 2.63 -22.15
N GLN A 531 7.62 2.59 -23.39
CA GLN A 531 7.34 3.79 -24.19
C GLN A 531 6.24 4.65 -23.55
N TYR A 532 5.15 4.03 -23.08
CA TYR A 532 4.10 4.76 -22.35
C TYR A 532 4.61 5.35 -21.04
N LEU A 533 5.43 4.63 -20.29
CA LEU A 533 6.07 5.16 -19.08
C LEU A 533 6.97 6.34 -19.39
N ALA A 534 7.78 6.26 -20.44
CA ALA A 534 8.65 7.34 -20.88
C ALA A 534 7.86 8.58 -21.34
N ASP A 535 6.76 8.38 -22.07
CA ASP A 535 5.87 9.48 -22.48
C ASP A 535 5.26 10.20 -21.27
N VAL A 536 4.69 9.45 -20.32
CA VAL A 536 4.15 9.99 -19.07
C VAL A 536 5.22 10.77 -18.30
N ALA A 537 6.41 10.17 -18.12
CA ALA A 537 7.53 10.82 -17.43
C ALA A 537 7.98 12.12 -18.10
N SER A 538 8.06 12.13 -19.43
CA SER A 538 8.43 13.32 -20.22
C SER A 538 7.40 14.44 -20.06
N ARG A 539 6.11 14.13 -20.08
CA ARG A 539 5.00 15.10 -19.88
C ARG A 539 5.04 15.72 -18.50
N GLU A 540 5.37 14.93 -17.48
CA GLU A 540 5.50 15.39 -16.09
C GLU A 540 6.90 15.94 -15.77
N ARG A 541 7.77 16.11 -16.79
CA ARG A 541 9.14 16.65 -16.68
C ARG A 541 10.04 15.85 -15.72
N VAL A 542 9.81 14.55 -15.64
CA VAL A 542 10.67 13.63 -14.91
C VAL A 542 11.92 13.36 -15.75
N PRO A 543 13.14 13.45 -15.19
CA PRO A 543 14.36 13.11 -15.92
C PRO A 543 14.41 11.62 -16.26
N ILE A 544 14.68 11.31 -17.51
CA ILE A 544 14.80 9.94 -18.04
C ILE A 544 16.22 9.72 -18.55
N PHE A 545 16.80 8.60 -18.18
CA PHE A 545 18.15 8.16 -18.56
C PHE A 545 18.10 6.76 -19.14
N SER A 546 19.08 6.41 -19.98
CA SER A 546 19.31 5.04 -20.46
C SER A 546 20.46 4.35 -19.74
N ASP A 547 21.29 5.13 -19.05
CA ASP A 547 22.43 4.66 -18.27
C ASP A 547 22.23 4.90 -16.77
N VAL A 548 22.53 3.87 -15.95
CA VAL A 548 22.28 3.90 -14.50
C VAL A 548 23.28 4.80 -13.78
N GLU A 549 24.54 4.85 -14.23
CA GLU A 549 25.59 5.67 -13.61
C GLU A 549 25.31 7.15 -13.86
N GLU A 550 24.95 7.51 -15.09
CA GLU A 550 24.54 8.87 -15.47
C GLU A 550 23.32 9.33 -14.64
N ALA A 551 22.29 8.48 -14.56
CA ALA A 551 21.11 8.74 -13.75
C ALA A 551 21.46 8.98 -12.26
N THR A 552 22.41 8.18 -11.73
CA THR A 552 22.84 8.31 -10.32
C THR A 552 23.60 9.61 -10.08
N HIS A 553 24.47 10.03 -11.00
CA HIS A 553 25.15 11.31 -10.89
C HIS A 553 24.17 12.49 -10.95
N ALA A 554 23.18 12.44 -11.84
CA ALA A 554 22.13 13.44 -11.91
C ALA A 554 21.29 13.52 -10.63
N LEU A 555 20.99 12.37 -9.98
CA LEU A 555 20.35 12.30 -8.69
C LEU A 555 21.18 13.00 -7.61
N VAL A 556 22.47 12.68 -7.50
CA VAL A 556 23.38 13.29 -6.52
C VAL A 556 23.42 14.81 -6.66
N GLU A 557 23.54 15.32 -7.89
CA GLU A 557 23.54 16.76 -8.15
C GLU A 557 22.22 17.43 -7.76
N ARG A 558 21.10 16.74 -7.96
CA ARG A 558 19.78 17.27 -7.64
C ARG A 558 19.57 17.35 -6.13
N ILE A 559 19.95 16.31 -5.39
CA ILE A 559 19.90 16.31 -3.94
C ILE A 559 20.76 17.44 -3.37
N ARG A 560 22.00 17.63 -3.86
CA ARG A 560 22.87 18.72 -3.41
C ARG A 560 22.27 20.10 -3.64
N ARG A 561 21.71 20.33 -4.83
CA ARG A 561 21.04 21.60 -5.15
C ARG A 561 19.85 21.90 -4.21
N ASP A 562 19.08 20.88 -3.87
CA ASP A 562 17.94 21.05 -2.97
C ASP A 562 18.43 21.30 -1.52
N GLN A 563 19.48 20.61 -1.07
CA GLN A 563 20.11 20.85 0.25
C GLN A 563 20.68 22.28 0.35
N GLU A 564 21.40 22.75 -0.66
CA GLU A 564 21.91 24.13 -0.72
C GLU A 564 20.79 25.16 -0.69
N LYS A 565 19.67 24.89 -1.36
CA LYS A 565 18.51 25.76 -1.36
C LYS A 565 17.88 25.87 0.02
N VAL A 566 17.72 24.75 0.73
CA VAL A 566 17.21 24.71 2.12
C VAL A 566 18.15 25.47 3.07
N MET A 567 19.47 25.32 2.92
CA MET A 567 20.45 26.06 3.74
C MET A 567 20.39 27.58 3.48
N ARG A 568 20.13 28.02 2.25
CA ARG A 568 19.97 29.44 1.92
C ARG A 568 18.66 30.04 2.46
N GLU A 569 17.58 29.24 2.44
CA GLU A 569 16.25 29.67 2.92
C GLU A 569 16.17 29.66 4.47
N ASN A 570 16.95 28.80 5.15
CA ASN A 570 17.03 28.67 6.59
C ASN A 570 18.51 28.72 7.08
N PRO A 571 19.15 29.90 7.09
CA PRO A 571 20.51 30.01 7.61
C PRO A 571 20.49 29.69 9.11
N SER A 572 21.20 28.65 9.51
CA SER A 572 21.37 28.29 10.93
C SER A 572 21.94 29.49 11.73
N PRO A 573 21.46 29.76 12.94
CA PRO A 573 21.94 30.90 13.77
C PRO A 573 23.41 30.89 14.15
N SER A 574 24.14 29.80 13.89
CA SER A 574 25.52 29.60 14.30
C SER A 574 26.60 30.34 13.48
N HIS A 575 26.24 31.01 12.38
CA HIS A 575 27.21 31.80 11.59
C HIS A 575 27.02 33.32 11.66
N GLN A 576 26.14 33.85 12.54
CA GLN A 576 25.98 35.28 12.75
C GLN A 576 26.80 35.86 13.94
N ALA A 577 27.63 35.08 14.58
CA ALA A 577 28.48 35.58 15.65
C ALA A 577 29.95 35.61 15.19
N CYS A 578 30.37 36.67 14.52
CA CYS A 578 31.71 37.25 14.50
C CYS A 578 31.86 38.36 13.46
N TYR A 579 30.97 39.35 13.46
CA TYR A 579 31.34 40.67 12.93
C TYR A 579 31.14 41.70 14.01
N VAL A 580 32.19 41.84 14.85
CA VAL A 580 32.35 43.00 15.74
C VAL A 580 32.93 44.10 14.86
N PRO A 581 32.21 45.21 14.60
CA PRO A 581 32.84 46.34 13.93
C PRO A 581 33.90 46.92 14.88
N SER A 582 35.17 46.92 14.48
CA SER A 582 36.24 47.66 15.14
C SER A 582 35.86 49.14 15.23
N ALA A 583 35.76 49.63 16.47
CA ALA A 583 35.55 51.03 16.76
C ALA A 583 36.72 51.88 16.20
N PRO A 584 36.46 53.14 15.75
CA PRO A 584 37.51 54.00 15.21
C PRO A 584 38.51 54.40 16.30
N GLN A 585 39.77 54.24 16.01
CA GLN A 585 40.89 54.76 16.80
C GLN A 585 40.83 56.30 16.73
N ASN A 586 40.65 56.94 17.85
CA ASN A 586 40.95 58.34 18.05
C ASN A 586 42.38 58.52 18.66
N PRO A 587 43.13 59.60 18.27
CA PRO A 587 44.57 59.75 18.50
C PRO A 587 44.90 60.23 19.89
N ALA A 588 46.12 59.92 20.25
CA ALA A 588 46.83 60.16 21.50
C ALA A 588 46.72 61.55 22.07
N GLU A 589 46.67 61.67 23.40
CA GLU A 589 47.29 62.73 24.24
C GLU A 589 47.71 62.17 25.63
N PRO A 590 48.58 62.92 26.42
CA PRO A 590 49.86 62.34 26.87
C PRO A 590 49.94 62.01 28.36
N ARG A 591 51.07 61.39 28.70
CA ARG A 591 51.52 60.93 30.00
C ARG A 591 51.57 61.98 31.12
N SER A 592 51.28 61.59 32.33
CA SER A 592 52.05 61.90 33.49
C SER A 592 51.68 61.02 34.73
N PRO A 593 52.49 60.97 35.80
CA PRO A 593 52.89 59.68 36.32
C PRO A 593 52.50 59.47 37.80
N MET A 594 52.84 58.24 38.26
CA MET A 594 53.08 57.81 39.66
C MET A 594 51.92 57.89 40.67
N SER A 595 51.57 56.78 41.23
CA SER A 595 51.89 56.49 42.64
C SER A 595 51.52 55.07 43.06
N SER A 596 52.47 54.37 43.54
CA SER A 596 52.57 53.25 44.46
C SER A 596 51.36 53.04 45.39
N CYS A 597 51.05 51.82 45.70
CA CYS A 597 51.10 51.12 46.99
C CYS A 597 50.15 49.94 47.03
N LEU A 598 50.71 48.78 47.13
CA LEU A 598 50.64 47.81 48.21
C LEU A 598 49.25 47.41 48.77
N GLY A 599 49.02 46.15 48.77
CA GLY A 599 48.72 45.45 49.99
C GLY A 599 47.42 44.65 50.05
N LEU A 600 47.68 43.37 50.13
CA LEU A 600 46.86 42.27 50.69
C LEU A 600 45.95 41.52 49.76
#